data_62b02af23a0702e26cb139f5124ff94e
#
_entry.id   62b02af23a0702e26cb139f5124ff94e
#
_cell.length_a   1.000
_cell.length_b   1.000
_cell.length_c   1.000
_cell.angle_alpha   90.00
_cell.angle_beta   90.00
_cell.angle_gamma   90.00
#
_symmetry.space_group_name_H-M   'P 1'
#
loop_
_entity.id
_entity.type
_entity.pdbx_description
1 polymer ?
#
loop_
_entity_poly.entity_id
_entity_poly.type
_entity_poly.pdbx_seq_one_letter_code
_entity_poly.pdbx_strand_id
1 'polypeptide(L)'
;MAYYSTTQDKAFSIVPSLDSCFIRPDEGTILIKILHTADLHLDSPLRSLALRNSGLRDTIAAASRSAFSQLIDRAISEEVAAFLIAGDLFDGKERTATTGAFLLAELDRLGEAGIEVFYIKGNHDAENPIAGALDLPAHVHVFDARGGKKQLTDDIWIHGVSFADSHAPDSLLPRFKSPVPGAVNIAMLHSSLGGAAGHDDYAPCSVTALAEMGFDYWALGHIHKRQVHSQTPWVVMPGMPQGRDIGEAGPKSATLLTIDRGCINVSEMPTSVVEF
;
A
#
# COMPACT_ATOMS: atom_id res chain seq x y z
N MET A 1 53.55 38.71 6.76
CA MET A 1 52.95 37.42 7.15
C MET A 1 51.48 37.49 6.78
N ALA A 2 51.09 36.86 5.73
CA ALA A 2 49.72 36.86 5.20
C ALA A 2 49.06 35.53 5.59
N TYR A 3 47.93 35.59 6.29
CA TYR A 3 47.09 34.43 6.56
C TYR A 3 46.06 34.26 5.45
N TYR A 4 46.14 33.15 4.71
CA TYR A 4 45.08 32.68 3.82
C TYR A 4 44.01 31.93 4.62
N SER A 5 42.78 32.41 4.58
CA SER A 5 41.63 31.71 5.03
C SER A 5 40.93 31.06 3.84
N THR A 6 40.90 29.74 3.81
CA THR A 6 40.13 28.95 2.85
C THR A 6 38.72 28.81 3.32
N THR A 7 37.79 29.47 2.65
CA THR A 7 36.34 29.24 2.79
C THR A 7 35.94 27.95 2.07
N GLN A 8 35.47 26.95 2.82
CA GLN A 8 34.82 25.77 2.26
C GLN A 8 33.41 26.16 1.81
N ASP A 9 33.13 26.04 0.53
CA ASP A 9 31.83 26.12 -0.05
C ASP A 9 30.97 24.91 0.44
N LYS A 10 30.04 25.19 1.34
CA LYS A 10 28.95 24.26 1.64
C LYS A 10 27.93 24.36 0.53
N ALA A 11 27.85 23.34 -0.31
CA ALA A 11 26.73 23.16 -1.22
C ALA A 11 25.44 23.01 -0.42
N PHE A 12 24.61 24.04 -0.41
CA PHE A 12 23.26 23.98 0.11
C PHE A 12 22.43 23.15 -0.88
N SER A 13 22.02 21.96 -0.45
CA SER A 13 20.95 21.22 -1.09
C SER A 13 19.66 22.04 -0.93
N ILE A 14 19.14 22.56 -2.04
CA ILE A 14 17.85 23.26 -2.09
C ILE A 14 16.77 22.19 -1.93
N VAL A 15 16.23 22.05 -0.72
CA VAL A 15 14.97 21.34 -0.50
C VAL A 15 13.85 22.26 -1.05
N PRO A 16 13.02 21.83 -2.01
CA PRO A 16 11.91 22.65 -2.49
C PRO A 16 10.99 23.05 -1.34
N SER A 17 10.63 24.32 -1.24
CA SER A 17 9.69 24.79 -0.23
C SER A 17 8.31 24.18 -0.48
N LEU A 18 7.54 23.90 0.57
CA LEU A 18 6.17 23.35 0.55
C LEU A 18 5.19 24.14 -0.32
N ASP A 19 5.48 25.40 -0.62
CA ASP A 19 4.64 26.28 -1.44
C ASP A 19 4.70 25.98 -2.96
N SER A 20 5.59 25.09 -3.41
CA SER A 20 5.77 24.78 -4.84
C SER A 20 5.01 23.53 -5.33
N CYS A 21 4.30 22.82 -4.45
CA CYS A 21 3.64 21.54 -4.76
C CYS A 21 2.16 21.68 -5.17
N PHE A 22 1.77 22.80 -5.80
CA PHE A 22 0.47 22.88 -6.45
C PHE A 22 0.56 22.26 -7.85
N ILE A 23 -0.05 21.08 -8.03
CA ILE A 23 -0.23 20.49 -9.36
C ILE A 23 -1.13 21.43 -10.17
N ARG A 24 -0.53 22.13 -11.15
CA ARG A 24 -1.27 22.77 -12.24
C ARG A 24 -1.05 21.90 -13.46
N PRO A 25 -2.10 21.28 -14.02
CA PRO A 25 -1.95 20.57 -15.28
C PRO A 25 -1.64 21.58 -16.38
N ASP A 26 -0.36 21.74 -16.72
CA ASP A 26 0.02 22.37 -17.97
C ASP A 26 -0.17 21.34 -19.11
N GLU A 27 -0.58 21.81 -20.28
CA GLU A 27 -0.72 20.97 -21.47
C GLU A 27 0.63 20.28 -21.76
N GLY A 28 0.67 18.96 -21.58
CA GLY A 28 1.85 18.12 -21.82
C GLY A 28 2.50 17.49 -20.59
N THR A 29 2.00 17.74 -19.37
CA THR A 29 2.51 17.07 -18.16
C THR A 29 1.92 15.66 -18.05
N ILE A 30 2.77 14.63 -18.05
CA ILE A 30 2.35 13.26 -17.77
C ILE A 30 2.21 13.11 -16.25
N LEU A 31 0.95 13.06 -15.78
CA LEU A 31 0.64 12.73 -14.40
C LEU A 31 0.75 11.22 -14.20
N ILE A 32 1.65 10.78 -13.32
CA ILE A 32 1.70 9.38 -12.93
C ILE A 32 0.75 9.17 -11.75
N LYS A 33 -0.20 8.24 -11.93
CA LYS A 33 -1.12 7.84 -10.87
C LYS A 33 -0.74 6.47 -10.34
N ILE A 34 -0.90 6.28 -9.04
CA ILE A 34 -0.64 5.00 -8.36
C ILE A 34 -1.78 4.78 -7.36
N LEU A 35 -2.35 3.58 -7.35
CA LEU A 35 -3.36 3.21 -6.39
C LEU A 35 -2.74 2.39 -5.27
N HIS A 36 -3.00 2.76 -4.01
CA HIS A 36 -2.53 2.08 -2.82
C HIS A 36 -3.72 1.54 -2.01
N THR A 37 -3.71 0.23 -1.79
CA THR A 37 -4.67 -0.50 -0.95
C THR A 37 -3.94 -1.48 -0.03
N ALA A 38 -4.63 -1.95 1.02
CA ALA A 38 -4.17 -2.96 1.96
C ALA A 38 -5.36 -3.68 2.59
N ASP A 39 -5.11 -4.73 3.35
CA ASP A 39 -6.09 -5.37 4.24
C ASP A 39 -7.37 -5.80 3.50
N LEU A 40 -7.20 -6.44 2.34
CA LEU A 40 -8.30 -6.91 1.49
C LEU A 40 -9.06 -8.06 2.14
N HIS A 41 -8.37 -8.95 2.85
CA HIS A 41 -8.92 -10.11 3.53
C HIS A 41 -9.98 -10.84 2.70
N LEU A 42 -9.63 -11.17 1.45
CA LEU A 42 -10.54 -11.82 0.51
C LEU A 42 -11.15 -13.06 1.12
N ASP A 43 -12.49 -13.16 1.01
CA ASP A 43 -13.30 -14.26 1.53
C ASP A 43 -13.19 -14.49 3.04
N SER A 44 -12.87 -13.44 3.81
CA SER A 44 -12.85 -13.50 5.27
C SER A 44 -14.16 -14.08 5.82
N PRO A 45 -14.10 -15.10 6.70
CA PRO A 45 -15.31 -15.68 7.26
C PRO A 45 -16.03 -14.69 8.17
N LEU A 46 -17.31 -14.46 7.90
CA LEU A 46 -18.16 -13.54 8.66
C LEU A 46 -18.50 -14.14 10.02
N ARG A 47 -17.93 -13.56 11.08
CA ARG A 47 -18.02 -14.16 12.42
C ARG A 47 -19.28 -13.84 13.22
N SER A 48 -20.05 -12.79 12.94
CA SER A 48 -21.11 -12.36 13.85
C SER A 48 -22.51 -12.13 13.25
N LEU A 49 -22.66 -11.43 12.16
CA LEU A 49 -23.98 -11.01 11.64
C LEU A 49 -24.61 -12.03 10.69
N ALA A 50 -23.81 -12.72 9.91
CA ALA A 50 -24.26 -13.70 8.91
C ALA A 50 -24.93 -14.95 9.50
N LEU A 51 -24.73 -15.20 10.79
CA LEU A 51 -25.35 -16.36 11.48
C LEU A 51 -26.88 -16.23 11.67
N ARG A 52 -27.44 -15.02 11.56
CA ARG A 52 -28.84 -14.74 11.85
C ARG A 52 -29.72 -14.52 10.61
N ASN A 53 -29.13 -14.21 9.46
CA ASN A 53 -29.86 -13.93 8.21
C ASN A 53 -29.10 -14.45 7.00
N SER A 54 -29.63 -15.47 6.32
CA SER A 54 -28.99 -16.13 5.18
C SER A 54 -28.82 -15.20 3.95
N GLY A 55 -29.81 -14.33 3.69
CA GLY A 55 -29.72 -13.39 2.55
C GLY A 55 -28.66 -12.32 2.76
N LEU A 56 -28.47 -11.86 3.99
CA LEU A 56 -27.43 -10.92 4.34
C LEU A 56 -26.02 -11.56 4.27
N ARG A 57 -25.95 -12.85 4.62
CA ARG A 57 -24.71 -13.63 4.53
C ARG A 57 -24.09 -13.61 3.14
N ASP A 58 -24.88 -13.91 2.13
CA ASP A 58 -24.41 -14.02 0.75
C ASP A 58 -23.96 -12.64 0.22
N THR A 59 -24.71 -11.58 0.57
CA THR A 59 -24.35 -10.20 0.22
C THR A 59 -23.02 -9.78 0.83
N ILE A 60 -22.83 -10.05 2.12
CA ILE A 60 -21.60 -9.65 2.81
C ILE A 60 -20.42 -10.54 2.37
N ALA A 61 -20.64 -11.85 2.17
CA ALA A 61 -19.59 -12.75 1.65
C ALA A 61 -19.08 -12.31 0.26
N ALA A 62 -19.97 -11.76 -0.58
CA ALA A 62 -19.60 -11.23 -1.88
C ALA A 62 -18.99 -9.82 -1.80
N ALA A 63 -19.16 -9.09 -0.71
CA ALA A 63 -18.81 -7.67 -0.62
C ALA A 63 -17.31 -7.41 -0.77
N SER A 64 -16.45 -8.24 -0.17
CA SER A 64 -14.98 -8.10 -0.29
C SER A 64 -14.52 -8.29 -1.74
N ARG A 65 -15.05 -9.30 -2.44
CA ARG A 65 -14.77 -9.51 -3.86
C ARG A 65 -15.31 -8.37 -4.72
N SER A 66 -16.54 -7.93 -4.47
CA SER A 66 -17.16 -6.83 -5.21
C SER A 66 -16.39 -5.52 -5.00
N ALA A 67 -15.95 -5.22 -3.78
CA ALA A 67 -15.12 -4.05 -3.50
C ALA A 67 -13.78 -4.12 -4.20
N PHE A 68 -13.14 -5.30 -4.24
CA PHE A 68 -11.88 -5.48 -4.96
C PHE A 68 -12.06 -5.33 -6.48
N SER A 69 -13.08 -5.96 -7.08
CA SER A 69 -13.38 -5.78 -8.51
C SER A 69 -13.65 -4.31 -8.87
N GLN A 70 -14.43 -3.58 -8.04
CA GLN A 70 -14.66 -2.15 -8.25
C GLN A 70 -13.37 -1.32 -8.11
N LEU A 71 -12.47 -1.71 -7.21
CA LEU A 71 -11.18 -1.06 -7.06
C LEU A 71 -10.29 -1.27 -8.29
N ILE A 72 -10.33 -2.48 -8.89
CA ILE A 72 -9.68 -2.79 -10.17
C ILE A 72 -10.29 -1.94 -11.30
N ASP A 73 -11.63 -1.87 -11.39
CA ASP A 73 -12.32 -1.01 -12.38
C ASP A 73 -11.87 0.45 -12.26
N ARG A 74 -11.73 0.94 -11.03
CA ARG A 74 -11.24 2.29 -10.75
C ARG A 74 -9.78 2.46 -11.17
N ALA A 75 -8.91 1.51 -10.86
CA ALA A 75 -7.50 1.56 -11.26
C ALA A 75 -7.37 1.64 -12.79
N ILE A 76 -8.15 0.86 -13.52
CA ILE A 76 -8.19 0.86 -14.99
C ILE A 76 -8.75 2.20 -15.51
N SER A 77 -9.87 2.68 -14.97
CA SER A 77 -10.49 3.93 -15.42
C SER A 77 -9.66 5.19 -15.12
N GLU A 78 -8.87 5.16 -14.05
CA GLU A 78 -7.92 6.22 -13.69
C GLU A 78 -6.60 6.11 -14.46
N GLU A 79 -6.41 5.03 -15.22
CA GLU A 79 -5.17 4.76 -15.97
C GLU A 79 -3.94 4.81 -15.05
N VAL A 80 -4.00 4.11 -13.89
CA VAL A 80 -2.88 4.11 -12.95
C VAL A 80 -1.69 3.35 -13.54
N ALA A 81 -0.48 3.83 -13.29
CA ALA A 81 0.74 3.15 -13.70
C ALA A 81 1.05 1.93 -12.81
N ALA A 82 0.63 1.99 -11.54
CA ALA A 82 0.84 0.91 -10.60
C ALA A 82 -0.30 0.75 -9.58
N PHE A 83 -0.47 -0.49 -9.11
CA PHE A 83 -1.39 -0.91 -8.07
C PHE A 83 -0.60 -1.52 -6.92
N LEU A 84 -0.63 -0.88 -5.73
CA LEU A 84 0.12 -1.31 -4.55
C LEU A 84 -0.80 -2.04 -3.58
N ILE A 85 -0.42 -3.26 -3.19
CA ILE A 85 -1.11 -4.06 -2.16
C ILE A 85 -0.18 -4.16 -0.96
N ALA A 86 -0.46 -3.38 0.09
CA ALA A 86 0.41 -3.29 1.27
C ALA A 86 0.06 -4.32 2.35
N GLY A 87 -0.12 -5.58 1.95
CA GLY A 87 -0.31 -6.73 2.82
C GLY A 87 -1.77 -7.10 3.09
N ASP A 88 -1.93 -8.27 3.69
CA ASP A 88 -3.19 -8.90 4.09
C ASP A 88 -4.21 -8.99 2.96
N LEU A 89 -3.76 -9.56 1.85
CA LEU A 89 -4.59 -9.89 0.70
C LEU A 89 -5.57 -11.03 1.01
N PHE A 90 -5.11 -12.02 1.78
CA PHE A 90 -5.90 -13.17 2.24
C PHE A 90 -6.24 -13.06 3.72
N ASP A 91 -7.22 -13.86 4.18
CA ASP A 91 -7.53 -13.99 5.60
C ASP A 91 -6.99 -15.32 6.17
N GLY A 92 -5.86 -15.24 6.87
CA GLY A 92 -5.26 -16.35 7.61
C GLY A 92 -5.13 -17.64 6.80
N LYS A 93 -5.67 -18.74 7.37
CA LYS A 93 -5.53 -20.12 6.85
C LYS A 93 -6.63 -20.53 5.87
N GLU A 94 -7.52 -19.63 5.46
CA GLU A 94 -8.59 -19.96 4.51
C GLU A 94 -8.00 -20.42 3.17
N ARG A 95 -8.50 -21.55 2.67
CA ARG A 95 -7.95 -22.28 1.52
C ARG A 95 -9.04 -22.55 0.50
N THR A 96 -9.40 -21.60 -0.32
CA THR A 96 -10.30 -21.92 -1.42
C THR A 96 -9.62 -21.68 -2.78
N ALA A 97 -9.62 -22.69 -3.62
CA ALA A 97 -9.16 -22.55 -5.01
C ALA A 97 -9.93 -21.45 -5.75
N THR A 98 -11.17 -21.21 -5.32
CA THR A 98 -12.06 -20.17 -5.87
C THR A 98 -11.53 -18.76 -5.59
N THR A 99 -10.96 -18.53 -4.39
CA THR A 99 -10.35 -17.25 -4.03
C THR A 99 -9.10 -16.99 -4.88
N GLY A 100 -8.27 -18.02 -5.05
CA GLY A 100 -7.08 -17.91 -5.90
C GLY A 100 -7.43 -17.62 -7.36
N ALA A 101 -8.42 -18.36 -7.91
CA ALA A 101 -8.87 -18.15 -9.30
C ALA A 101 -9.48 -16.75 -9.49
N PHE A 102 -10.28 -16.27 -8.54
CA PHE A 102 -10.83 -14.92 -8.57
C PHE A 102 -9.71 -13.87 -8.55
N LEU A 103 -8.75 -14.00 -7.63
CA LEU A 103 -7.62 -13.07 -7.54
C LEU A 103 -6.83 -13.02 -8.84
N LEU A 104 -6.46 -14.18 -9.41
CA LEU A 104 -5.72 -14.24 -10.67
C LEU A 104 -6.47 -13.55 -11.80
N ALA A 105 -7.78 -13.78 -11.93
CA ALA A 105 -8.60 -13.14 -12.95
C ALA A 105 -8.62 -11.60 -12.80
N GLU A 106 -8.69 -11.08 -11.59
CA GLU A 106 -8.65 -9.63 -11.34
C GLU A 106 -7.24 -9.04 -11.58
N LEU A 107 -6.19 -9.77 -11.23
CA LEU A 107 -4.81 -9.35 -11.52
C LEU A 107 -4.54 -9.35 -13.04
N ASP A 108 -5.03 -10.35 -13.77
CA ASP A 108 -4.91 -10.40 -15.24
C ASP A 108 -5.54 -9.17 -15.90
N ARG A 109 -6.68 -8.69 -15.41
CA ARG A 109 -7.31 -7.43 -15.88
C ARG A 109 -6.40 -6.22 -15.73
N LEU A 110 -5.65 -6.12 -14.62
CA LEU A 110 -4.66 -5.06 -14.44
C LEU A 110 -3.53 -5.19 -15.47
N GLY A 111 -3.04 -6.42 -15.72
CA GLY A 111 -2.01 -6.68 -16.71
C GLY A 111 -2.46 -6.36 -18.14
N GLU A 112 -3.70 -6.71 -18.50
CA GLU A 112 -4.31 -6.35 -19.80
C GLU A 112 -4.40 -4.83 -19.99
N ALA A 113 -4.57 -4.08 -18.90
CA ALA A 113 -4.56 -2.61 -18.90
C ALA A 113 -3.15 -2.00 -18.82
N GLY A 114 -2.10 -2.82 -18.76
CA GLY A 114 -0.70 -2.36 -18.66
C GLY A 114 -0.31 -1.83 -17.28
N ILE A 115 -1.05 -2.20 -16.23
CA ILE A 115 -0.82 -1.75 -14.86
C ILE A 115 0.11 -2.72 -14.14
N GLU A 116 1.25 -2.23 -13.63
CA GLU A 116 2.17 -3.00 -12.79
C GLU A 116 1.60 -3.18 -11.38
N VAL A 117 1.70 -4.38 -10.83
CA VAL A 117 1.24 -4.66 -9.46
C VAL A 117 2.43 -4.89 -8.55
N PHE A 118 2.46 -4.21 -7.40
CA PHE A 118 3.46 -4.41 -6.36
C PHE A 118 2.77 -4.92 -5.10
N TYR A 119 3.28 -6.01 -4.57
CA TYR A 119 2.68 -6.68 -3.42
C TYR A 119 3.74 -6.97 -2.36
N ILE A 120 3.41 -6.67 -1.11
CA ILE A 120 4.10 -7.17 0.07
C ILE A 120 3.15 -8.06 0.86
N LYS A 121 3.67 -9.13 1.45
CA LYS A 121 2.89 -10.00 2.35
C LYS A 121 2.76 -9.36 3.72
N GLY A 122 1.54 -9.32 4.26
CA GLY A 122 1.26 -9.04 5.65
C GLY A 122 1.32 -10.31 6.52
N ASN A 123 0.91 -10.20 7.78
CA ASN A 123 0.94 -11.31 8.72
C ASN A 123 -0.04 -12.45 8.34
N HIS A 124 -1.22 -12.13 7.83
CA HIS A 124 -2.19 -13.14 7.36
C HIS A 124 -1.69 -13.85 6.10
N ASP A 125 -1.05 -13.14 5.17
CA ASP A 125 -0.51 -13.72 3.93
C ASP A 125 0.65 -14.67 4.20
N ALA A 126 1.50 -14.38 5.18
CA ALA A 126 2.64 -15.20 5.54
C ALA A 126 2.23 -16.59 6.06
N GLU A 127 1.06 -16.70 6.70
CA GLU A 127 0.48 -17.98 7.12
C GLU A 127 -0.35 -18.67 6.03
N ASN A 128 -0.73 -17.94 4.97
CA ASN A 128 -1.65 -18.47 3.96
C ASN A 128 -0.91 -19.32 2.94
N PRO A 129 -1.22 -20.63 2.83
CA PRO A 129 -0.54 -21.50 1.89
C PRO A 129 -0.87 -21.21 0.42
N ILE A 130 -1.99 -20.52 0.12
CA ILE A 130 -2.35 -20.09 -1.23
C ILE A 130 -1.41 -18.97 -1.67
N ALA A 131 -1.08 -18.02 -0.78
CA ALA A 131 -0.18 -16.91 -1.08
C ALA A 131 1.22 -17.34 -1.56
N GLY A 132 1.63 -18.57 -1.23
CA GLY A 132 2.90 -19.17 -1.67
C GLY A 132 2.79 -20.13 -2.85
N ALA A 133 1.56 -20.57 -3.19
CA ALA A 133 1.29 -21.59 -4.21
C ALA A 133 0.71 -21.01 -5.52
N LEU A 134 0.27 -19.75 -5.53
CA LEU A 134 -0.23 -19.10 -6.74
C LEU A 134 0.92 -18.76 -7.68
N ASP A 135 0.77 -19.17 -8.93
CA ASP A 135 1.62 -18.70 -10.03
C ASP A 135 1.11 -17.35 -10.49
N LEU A 136 1.67 -16.28 -9.90
CA LEU A 136 1.23 -14.91 -10.16
C LEU A 136 1.69 -14.45 -11.54
N PRO A 137 0.89 -13.63 -12.24
CA PRO A 137 1.25 -13.06 -13.54
C PRO A 137 2.56 -12.26 -13.51
N ALA A 138 3.26 -12.17 -14.63
CA ALA A 138 4.60 -11.57 -14.72
C ALA A 138 4.65 -10.06 -14.37
N HIS A 139 3.53 -9.34 -14.50
CA HIS A 139 3.39 -7.93 -14.11
C HIS A 139 3.16 -7.74 -12.60
N VAL A 140 3.03 -8.84 -11.82
CA VAL A 140 2.91 -8.81 -10.37
C VAL A 140 4.28 -9.01 -9.72
N HIS A 141 4.80 -7.98 -9.09
CA HIS A 141 6.05 -8.05 -8.35
C HIS A 141 5.79 -8.22 -6.85
N VAL A 142 6.19 -9.37 -6.31
CA VAL A 142 6.11 -9.64 -4.87
C VAL A 142 7.48 -9.40 -4.23
N PHE A 143 7.57 -8.46 -3.30
CA PHE A 143 8.78 -8.29 -2.52
C PHE A 143 8.93 -9.40 -1.50
N ASP A 144 10.16 -9.87 -1.30
CA ASP A 144 10.44 -10.90 -0.29
C ASP A 144 10.75 -10.27 1.10
N ALA A 145 10.98 -11.14 2.09
CA ALA A 145 11.27 -10.73 3.45
C ALA A 145 12.68 -10.11 3.63
N ARG A 146 13.56 -10.20 2.62
CA ARG A 146 14.89 -9.56 2.64
C ARG A 146 14.82 -8.11 2.18
N GLY A 147 13.67 -7.70 1.68
CA GLY A 147 13.42 -6.40 1.10
C GLY A 147 14.05 -6.21 -0.27
N GLY A 148 13.41 -5.39 -1.06
CA GLY A 148 13.83 -5.10 -2.43
C GLY A 148 13.39 -3.74 -2.90
N LYS A 149 13.79 -3.40 -4.12
CA LYS A 149 13.29 -2.26 -4.85
C LYS A 149 13.17 -2.59 -6.33
N LYS A 150 12.16 -2.04 -6.99
CA LYS A 150 11.92 -2.18 -8.42
C LYS A 150 11.57 -0.82 -9.01
N GLN A 151 12.13 -0.51 -10.16
CA GLN A 151 11.83 0.70 -10.89
C GLN A 151 10.44 0.58 -11.54
N LEU A 152 9.61 1.61 -11.40
CA LEU A 152 8.32 1.74 -12.07
C LEU A 152 8.45 2.59 -13.34
N THR A 153 9.05 3.77 -13.20
CA THR A 153 9.40 4.68 -14.30
C THR A 153 10.83 5.18 -14.10
N ASP A 154 11.36 5.96 -15.04
CA ASP A 154 12.72 6.50 -14.91
C ASP A 154 12.92 7.26 -13.59
N ASP A 155 11.86 7.92 -13.10
CA ASP A 155 11.91 8.81 -11.92
C ASP A 155 11.15 8.25 -10.69
N ILE A 156 10.60 7.01 -10.74
CA ILE A 156 9.82 6.44 -9.64
C ILE A 156 10.29 5.03 -9.30
N TRP A 157 10.58 4.81 -8.02
CA TRP A 157 10.98 3.51 -7.48
C TRP A 157 10.05 3.04 -6.38
N ILE A 158 9.68 1.77 -6.44
CA ILE A 158 8.89 1.10 -5.41
C ILE A 158 9.82 0.20 -4.60
N HIS A 159 9.73 0.33 -3.27
CA HIS A 159 10.47 -0.48 -2.30
C HIS A 159 9.49 -1.26 -1.45
N GLY A 160 9.84 -2.45 -1.04
CA GLY A 160 8.95 -3.25 -0.19
C GLY A 160 9.69 -4.29 0.63
N VAL A 161 9.08 -4.65 1.76
CA VAL A 161 9.52 -5.73 2.64
C VAL A 161 8.30 -6.53 3.06
N SER A 162 8.27 -7.82 2.74
CA SER A 162 7.22 -8.74 3.17
C SER A 162 7.52 -9.34 4.56
N PHE A 163 6.47 -9.74 5.24
CA PHE A 163 6.59 -10.64 6.38
C PHE A 163 7.15 -11.99 5.93
N ALA A 164 8.05 -12.57 6.73
CA ALA A 164 8.54 -13.94 6.53
C ALA A 164 7.60 -14.97 7.16
N ASP A 165 7.05 -14.60 8.32
CA ASP A 165 6.17 -15.39 9.16
C ASP A 165 5.02 -14.51 9.64
N SER A 166 3.96 -15.10 10.20
CA SER A 166 2.84 -14.35 10.79
C SER A 166 3.24 -13.48 11.99
N HIS A 167 4.39 -13.73 12.58
CA HIS A 167 4.95 -12.98 13.71
C HIS A 167 6.14 -12.16 13.25
N ALA A 168 6.09 -10.83 13.46
CA ALA A 168 7.20 -9.92 13.22
C ALA A 168 7.31 -8.94 14.39
N PRO A 169 7.83 -9.38 15.56
CA PRO A 169 7.93 -8.55 16.75
C PRO A 169 8.97 -7.44 16.60
N ASP A 170 9.91 -7.62 15.69
CA ASP A 170 10.98 -6.66 15.42
C ASP A 170 10.64 -5.76 14.23
N SER A 171 11.20 -4.55 14.25
CA SER A 171 11.07 -3.62 13.12
C SER A 171 11.69 -4.18 11.84
N LEU A 172 10.95 -4.06 10.73
CA LEU A 172 11.43 -4.44 9.39
C LEU A 172 12.20 -3.30 8.68
N LEU A 173 12.29 -2.11 9.26
CA LEU A 173 12.96 -0.96 8.64
C LEU A 173 14.42 -1.25 8.22
N PRO A 174 15.25 -2.00 8.99
CA PRO A 174 16.62 -2.31 8.59
C PRO A 174 16.74 -3.14 7.30
N ARG A 175 15.65 -3.74 6.83
CA ARG A 175 15.63 -4.57 5.60
C ARG A 175 15.40 -3.74 4.33
N PHE A 176 14.95 -2.49 4.46
CA PHE A 176 14.76 -1.62 3.31
C PHE A 176 16.09 -1.27 2.64
N LYS A 177 16.07 -1.24 1.31
CA LYS A 177 17.19 -0.71 0.52
C LYS A 177 17.12 0.80 0.50
N SER A 178 18.27 1.46 0.49
CA SER A 178 18.33 2.93 0.45
C SER A 178 17.53 3.51 -0.71
N PRO A 179 16.85 4.65 -0.50
CA PRO A 179 16.19 5.40 -1.57
C PRO A 179 17.15 5.69 -2.73
N VAL A 180 16.59 5.80 -3.93
CA VAL A 180 17.34 6.14 -5.15
C VAL A 180 17.45 7.66 -5.23
N PRO A 181 18.66 8.23 -5.23
CA PRO A 181 18.82 9.68 -5.27
C PRO A 181 18.23 10.28 -6.54
N GLY A 182 17.50 11.40 -6.41
CA GLY A 182 16.91 12.13 -7.54
C GLY A 182 15.63 11.53 -8.10
N ALA A 183 15.13 10.43 -7.52
CA ALA A 183 13.87 9.80 -7.89
C ALA A 183 12.83 9.92 -6.76
N VAL A 184 11.57 9.77 -7.07
CA VAL A 184 10.49 9.56 -6.09
C VAL A 184 10.57 8.11 -5.59
N ASN A 185 10.67 7.95 -4.29
CA ASN A 185 10.80 6.65 -3.64
C ASN A 185 9.57 6.34 -2.79
N ILE A 186 8.85 5.30 -3.17
CA ILE A 186 7.65 4.82 -2.48
C ILE A 186 8.01 3.54 -1.74
N ALA A 187 7.81 3.51 -0.43
CA ALA A 187 8.08 2.35 0.41
C ALA A 187 6.79 1.68 0.88
N MET A 188 6.70 0.37 0.76
CA MET A 188 5.55 -0.44 1.19
C MET A 188 5.91 -1.21 2.46
N LEU A 189 5.11 -1.07 3.52
CA LEU A 189 5.32 -1.73 4.79
C LEU A 189 3.97 -2.09 5.46
N HIS A 190 3.85 -3.35 5.90
CA HIS A 190 2.73 -3.78 6.73
C HIS A 190 3.15 -3.67 8.21
N SER A 191 2.52 -2.79 9.00
CA SER A 191 3.03 -2.41 10.34
C SER A 191 1.94 -1.89 11.27
N SER A 192 2.06 -2.20 12.55
CA SER A 192 1.18 -1.70 13.62
C SER A 192 1.50 -0.25 14.05
N LEU A 193 2.30 0.48 13.33
CA LEU A 193 2.73 1.88 13.50
C LEU A 193 2.48 2.46 14.91
N GLY A 194 3.52 2.55 15.73
CA GLY A 194 3.46 3.25 17.02
C GLY A 194 2.82 2.49 18.18
N GLY A 195 2.60 1.17 18.05
CA GLY A 195 2.02 0.35 19.12
C GLY A 195 0.59 0.78 19.40
N ALA A 196 -0.34 0.54 18.46
CA ALA A 196 -1.76 0.79 18.69
C ALA A 196 -2.22 0.00 19.91
N ALA A 197 -2.68 0.70 20.96
CA ALA A 197 -3.08 0.08 22.22
C ALA A 197 -4.13 -1.01 21.97
N GLY A 198 -3.80 -2.26 22.34
CA GLY A 198 -4.70 -3.42 22.19
C GLY A 198 -4.43 -4.32 20.98
N HIS A 199 -3.38 -4.06 20.20
CA HIS A 199 -2.89 -4.95 19.14
C HIS A 199 -1.49 -5.46 19.50
N ASP A 200 -1.17 -6.69 19.09
CA ASP A 200 0.20 -7.21 19.16
C ASP A 200 1.11 -6.36 18.27
N ASP A 201 2.36 -6.19 18.69
CA ASP A 201 3.35 -5.44 17.91
C ASP A 201 3.75 -6.23 16.65
N TYR A 202 3.30 -5.75 15.48
CA TYR A 202 3.67 -6.30 14.18
C TYR A 202 4.56 -5.31 13.42
N ALA A 203 5.84 -5.71 13.22
CA ALA A 203 6.85 -4.88 12.56
C ALA A 203 6.84 -3.42 13.06
N PRO A 204 6.94 -3.18 14.38
CA PRO A 204 6.70 -1.88 14.98
C PRO A 204 7.66 -0.82 14.45
N CYS A 205 7.13 0.36 14.17
CA CYS A 205 7.91 1.53 13.80
C CYS A 205 7.20 2.82 14.24
N SER A 206 7.89 3.94 14.23
CA SER A 206 7.31 5.26 14.49
C SER A 206 7.29 6.11 13.22
N VAL A 207 6.39 7.10 13.16
CA VAL A 207 6.37 8.08 12.06
C VAL A 207 7.72 8.78 11.92
N THR A 208 8.37 9.11 13.05
CA THR A 208 9.71 9.71 13.05
C THR A 208 10.76 8.80 12.41
N ALA A 209 10.76 7.50 12.76
CA ALA A 209 11.69 6.53 12.17
C ALA A 209 11.45 6.37 10.65
N LEU A 210 10.18 6.39 10.21
CA LEU A 210 9.85 6.37 8.79
C LEU A 210 10.37 7.64 8.07
N ALA A 211 10.21 8.80 8.67
CA ALA A 211 10.68 10.07 8.09
C ALA A 211 12.20 10.14 7.93
N GLU A 212 12.95 9.55 8.88
CA GLU A 212 14.41 9.52 8.85
C GLU A 212 14.99 8.62 7.74
N MET A 213 14.18 7.73 7.16
CA MET A 213 14.63 6.82 6.11
C MET A 213 14.75 7.46 4.72
N GLY A 214 14.20 8.67 4.52
CA GLY A 214 14.35 9.44 3.29
C GLY A 214 13.49 8.97 2.12
N PHE A 215 12.40 8.24 2.38
CA PHE A 215 11.39 7.93 1.38
C PHE A 215 10.37 9.09 1.26
N ASP A 216 9.77 9.25 0.08
CA ASP A 216 8.81 10.32 -0.19
C ASP A 216 7.39 9.94 0.20
N TYR A 217 7.05 8.64 0.09
CA TYR A 217 5.75 8.07 0.44
C TYR A 217 5.90 6.71 1.10
N TRP A 218 5.17 6.50 2.21
CA TRP A 218 5.01 5.23 2.88
C TRP A 218 3.61 4.68 2.64
N ALA A 219 3.53 3.61 1.87
CA ALA A 219 2.32 2.82 1.66
C ALA A 219 2.21 1.78 2.78
N LEU A 220 1.43 2.08 3.82
CA LEU A 220 1.26 1.21 4.97
C LEU A 220 0.04 0.29 4.82
N GLY A 221 0.04 -0.82 5.56
CA GLY A 221 -1.10 -1.71 5.80
C GLY A 221 -1.13 -2.17 7.25
N HIS A 222 -2.09 -3.03 7.63
CA HIS A 222 -2.34 -3.64 8.93
C HIS A 222 -3.48 -2.99 9.74
N ILE A 223 -3.61 -1.68 9.72
CA ILE A 223 -4.69 -1.02 10.47
C ILE A 223 -5.84 -0.73 9.50
N HIS A 224 -7.00 -1.33 9.78
CA HIS A 224 -8.18 -1.30 8.91
C HIS A 224 -8.87 0.06 8.83
N LYS A 225 -8.42 1.02 9.65
CA LYS A 225 -8.93 2.39 9.65
C LYS A 225 -8.00 3.30 8.87
N ARG A 226 -8.57 4.05 7.90
CA ARG A 226 -7.80 5.05 7.16
C ARG A 226 -7.22 6.13 8.07
N GLN A 227 -5.95 6.46 7.86
CA GLN A 227 -5.28 7.58 8.53
C GLN A 227 -4.09 8.08 7.71
N VAL A 228 -3.98 9.40 7.59
CA VAL A 228 -2.78 10.08 7.11
C VAL A 228 -1.99 10.52 8.35
N HIS A 229 -0.86 9.90 8.59
CA HIS A 229 -0.03 10.15 9.78
C HIS A 229 0.97 11.29 9.58
N SER A 230 1.39 11.52 8.34
CA SER A 230 2.28 12.62 7.94
C SER A 230 2.06 12.97 6.47
N GLN A 231 2.38 14.21 6.11
CA GLN A 231 2.39 14.69 4.73
C GLN A 231 3.81 14.99 4.23
N THR A 232 4.81 14.96 5.11
CA THR A 232 6.22 15.22 4.76
C THR A 232 7.14 14.37 5.65
N PRO A 233 7.61 13.20 5.15
CA PRO A 233 7.09 12.50 3.96
C PRO A 233 5.63 12.06 4.14
N TRP A 234 4.97 11.67 3.07
CA TRP A 234 3.65 11.08 3.19
C TRP A 234 3.73 9.73 3.91
N VAL A 235 2.96 9.56 4.97
CA VAL A 235 2.80 8.30 5.71
C VAL A 235 1.31 7.98 5.78
N VAL A 236 0.87 7.01 4.99
CA VAL A 236 -0.56 6.76 4.76
C VAL A 236 -0.92 5.32 5.07
N MET A 237 -1.89 5.17 5.95
CA MET A 237 -2.63 3.94 6.17
C MET A 237 -3.94 4.05 5.37
N PRO A 238 -4.17 3.25 4.31
CA PRO A 238 -5.35 3.41 3.46
C PRO A 238 -6.62 2.91 4.16
N GLY A 239 -6.46 2.09 5.20
CA GLY A 239 -7.51 1.25 5.77
C GLY A 239 -7.76 0.03 4.89
N MET A 240 -8.92 -0.56 5.05
CA MET A 240 -9.38 -1.69 4.24
C MET A 240 -10.42 -1.23 3.22
N PRO A 241 -10.55 -1.88 2.04
CA PRO A 241 -11.53 -1.48 1.02
C PRO A 241 -12.97 -1.89 1.34
N GLN A 242 -13.21 -2.88 2.22
CA GLN A 242 -14.52 -3.34 2.65
C GLN A 242 -14.49 -3.78 4.10
N GLY A 243 -15.38 -3.22 4.94
CA GLY A 243 -15.58 -3.69 6.30
C GLY A 243 -16.17 -5.11 6.34
N ARG A 244 -15.76 -5.92 7.31
CA ARG A 244 -16.16 -7.33 7.46
C ARG A 244 -17.25 -7.52 8.50
N ASP A 245 -17.31 -6.62 9.48
CA ASP A 245 -18.30 -6.69 10.56
C ASP A 245 -18.58 -5.30 11.17
N ILE A 246 -19.45 -5.28 12.19
CA ILE A 246 -19.87 -4.05 12.88
C ILE A 246 -18.73 -3.35 13.63
N GLY A 247 -17.66 -4.05 13.98
CA GLY A 247 -16.44 -3.45 14.57
C GLY A 247 -15.64 -2.61 13.57
N GLU A 248 -15.88 -2.83 12.28
CA GLU A 248 -15.28 -2.13 11.17
C GLU A 248 -16.30 -1.20 10.47
N ALA A 249 -17.15 -0.53 11.25
CA ALA A 249 -18.21 0.34 10.73
C ALA A 249 -17.68 1.57 9.97
N GLY A 250 -18.57 2.17 9.18
CA GLY A 250 -18.33 3.40 8.40
C GLY A 250 -17.62 3.18 7.07
N PRO A 251 -17.44 4.27 6.29
CA PRO A 251 -16.91 4.20 4.94
C PRO A 251 -15.50 3.64 4.90
N LYS A 252 -15.21 2.89 3.84
CA LYS A 252 -13.91 2.30 3.55
C LYS A 252 -13.33 2.91 2.29
N SER A 253 -12.00 2.85 2.16
CA SER A 253 -11.32 3.50 1.06
C SER A 253 -10.00 2.84 0.69
N ALA A 254 -9.52 3.20 -0.49
CA ALA A 254 -8.14 3.11 -0.93
C ALA A 254 -7.54 4.53 -1.05
N THR A 255 -6.32 4.62 -1.49
CA THR A 255 -5.61 5.89 -1.69
C THR A 255 -5.16 6.00 -3.14
N LEU A 256 -5.49 7.11 -3.79
CA LEU A 256 -4.94 7.47 -5.08
C LEU A 256 -3.81 8.50 -4.89
N LEU A 257 -2.62 8.15 -5.35
CA LEU A 257 -1.48 9.06 -5.46
C LEU A 257 -1.47 9.64 -6.86
N THR A 258 -1.20 10.93 -6.95
CA THR A 258 -0.92 11.61 -8.22
C THR A 258 0.45 12.27 -8.10
N ILE A 259 1.36 11.94 -9.01
CA ILE A 259 2.75 12.40 -9.00
C ILE A 259 2.99 13.27 -10.22
N ASP A 260 3.40 14.51 -9.98
CA ASP A 260 3.79 15.48 -10.99
C ASP A 260 5.16 16.06 -10.65
N ARG A 261 6.16 15.84 -11.51
CA ARG A 261 7.51 16.39 -11.35
C ARG A 261 8.09 16.22 -9.94
N GLY A 262 7.90 15.03 -9.36
CA GLY A 262 8.37 14.70 -8.01
C GLY A 262 7.44 15.14 -6.86
N CYS A 263 6.39 15.90 -7.14
CA CYS A 263 5.38 16.27 -6.15
C CYS A 263 4.30 15.19 -6.04
N ILE A 264 4.02 14.72 -4.82
CA ILE A 264 3.01 13.73 -4.52
C ILE A 264 1.77 14.41 -3.94
N ASN A 265 0.62 14.19 -4.58
CA ASN A 265 -0.68 14.47 -3.99
C ASN A 265 -1.39 13.17 -3.65
N VAL A 266 -2.15 13.20 -2.56
CA VAL A 266 -2.85 12.05 -2.01
C VAL A 266 -4.33 12.37 -1.89
N SER A 267 -5.16 11.51 -2.48
CA SER A 267 -6.62 11.60 -2.38
C SER A 267 -7.22 10.29 -1.88
N GLU A 268 -8.34 10.39 -1.17
CA GLU A 268 -9.12 9.24 -0.75
C GLU A 268 -10.02 8.77 -1.88
N MET A 269 -10.07 7.44 -2.07
CA MET A 269 -10.96 6.79 -3.03
C MET A 269 -11.92 5.87 -2.27
N PRO A 270 -13.20 6.24 -2.13
CA PRO A 270 -14.20 5.41 -1.46
C PRO A 270 -14.41 4.08 -2.18
N THR A 271 -14.56 2.98 -1.42
CA THR A 271 -14.61 1.61 -1.94
C THR A 271 -15.73 0.75 -1.36
N SER A 272 -16.38 1.16 -0.25
CA SER A 272 -17.39 0.35 0.41
C SER A 272 -18.51 -0.07 -0.53
N VAL A 273 -18.81 -1.35 -0.55
CA VAL A 273 -20.02 -1.93 -1.17
C VAL A 273 -21.12 -2.08 -0.14
N VAL A 274 -20.73 -2.46 1.09
CA VAL A 274 -21.62 -2.57 2.25
C VAL A 274 -21.01 -1.75 3.39
N GLU A 275 -21.83 -0.93 4.05
CA GLU A 275 -21.45 -0.20 5.26
C GLU A 275 -22.24 -0.72 6.46
N PHE A 276 -21.56 -0.88 7.60
CA PHE A 276 -22.16 -1.32 8.86
C PHE A 276 -22.46 -0.13 9.77
#